data_da13db8e50483e38f4558f6cc62cb2c8
#
_entry.id   da13db8e50483e38f4558f6cc62cb2c8
#
_cell.length_a   1.000
_cell.length_b   1.000
_cell.length_c   1.000
_cell.angle_alpha   90.00
_cell.angle_beta   90.00
_cell.angle_gamma   90.00
#
_symmetry.space_group_name_H-M   'P 1'
#
loop_
_entity.id
_entity.type
_entity.pdbx_description
1 polymer ?
#
loop_
_entity_poly.entity_id
_entity_poly.type
_entity_poly.pdbx_seq_one_letter_code
_entity_poly.pdbx_strand_id
1 'polypeptide(L)'
;MGIRPAPASRQRLEAFSIAAPNACMKAANAFDPITSPGGTSEEDWNGWPGLTRLPRVDAETLVPAGTRAVVVAPHPDDEVLMVGGLLAQLARKGFLVRVFAVTDGTASHRGSSAWTPRLLRQVRPRESRAALRCLGITEPPLRLKLQDGALSKQHGRLAERLCSLIGPHDIVFTTWRRDGNPDHEATARACASATRRRRARLVEVPVWAWNWAQPGDPRLPWRNACSLPLDADAKRRKFFAIQAYESQLLPDECTGAQPVLDALMLQRAARPFEVLFPAQ
;
A
#
# COMPACT_ATOMS: atom_id res chain seq x y z
N MET A 1 -42.85 -14.35 -37.27
CA MET A 1 -41.57 -13.92 -37.88
C MET A 1 -40.59 -13.66 -36.75
N GLY A 2 -39.77 -14.66 -36.45
CA GLY A 2 -38.80 -14.60 -35.36
C GLY A 2 -37.41 -14.19 -35.87
N ILE A 3 -36.82 -13.19 -35.27
CA ILE A 3 -35.47 -12.76 -35.58
C ILE A 3 -34.53 -13.50 -34.61
N ARG A 4 -33.65 -14.35 -35.17
CA ARG A 4 -32.59 -15.03 -34.44
C ARG A 4 -31.39 -14.07 -34.28
N PRO A 5 -30.72 -14.05 -33.13
CA PRO A 5 -29.45 -13.33 -33.00
C PRO A 5 -28.31 -14.08 -33.68
N ALA A 6 -27.39 -13.33 -34.30
CA ALA A 6 -26.19 -13.83 -34.96
C ALA A 6 -25.12 -14.29 -33.95
N PRO A 7 -24.26 -15.25 -34.32
CA PRO A 7 -23.24 -15.77 -33.42
C PRO A 7 -22.03 -14.85 -33.35
N ALA A 8 -21.47 -14.72 -32.12
CA ALA A 8 -20.26 -13.98 -31.82
C ALA A 8 -19.04 -14.61 -32.54
N SER A 9 -18.31 -13.81 -33.28
CA SER A 9 -17.07 -14.17 -33.96
C SER A 9 -15.93 -14.37 -32.95
N ARG A 10 -15.47 -15.61 -32.83
CA ARG A 10 -14.18 -15.94 -32.18
C ARG A 10 -13.05 -15.43 -33.09
N GLN A 11 -12.39 -14.34 -32.71
CA GLN A 11 -11.10 -13.99 -33.29
C GLN A 11 -10.03 -14.93 -32.72
N ARG A 12 -9.37 -15.64 -33.63
CA ARG A 12 -8.21 -16.50 -33.37
C ARG A 12 -7.04 -15.61 -32.97
N LEU A 13 -6.44 -15.89 -31.82
CA LEU A 13 -5.11 -15.42 -31.47
C LEU A 13 -4.11 -16.21 -32.32
N GLU A 14 -3.48 -15.54 -33.26
CA GLU A 14 -2.35 -16.08 -34.02
C GLU A 14 -1.13 -16.17 -33.07
N ALA A 15 -0.58 -17.37 -32.99
CA ALA A 15 0.63 -17.66 -32.25
C ALA A 15 1.83 -17.01 -32.96
N PHE A 16 2.37 -15.96 -32.38
CA PHE A 16 3.69 -15.45 -32.77
C PHE A 16 4.77 -16.34 -32.15
N SER A 17 5.45 -17.10 -33.00
CA SER A 17 6.66 -17.84 -32.66
C SER A 17 7.77 -16.84 -32.38
N ILE A 18 8.16 -16.68 -31.10
CA ILE A 18 9.30 -15.83 -30.71
C ILE A 18 10.50 -16.77 -30.49
N ALA A 19 11.55 -16.51 -31.23
CA ALA A 19 12.85 -17.16 -31.07
C ALA A 19 13.38 -16.96 -29.67
N ALA A 20 13.97 -18.01 -29.06
CA ALA A 20 14.56 -18.00 -27.74
C ALA A 20 15.61 -16.88 -27.60
N PRO A 21 15.51 -15.99 -26.62
CA PRO A 21 16.57 -15.04 -26.33
C PRO A 21 17.67 -15.69 -25.49
N ASN A 22 18.88 -15.33 -25.82
CA ASN A 22 20.15 -15.69 -25.19
C ASN A 22 20.09 -15.55 -23.66
N ALA A 23 20.79 -16.47 -22.99
CA ALA A 23 20.96 -16.53 -21.54
C ALA A 23 21.26 -15.16 -20.91
N CYS A 24 20.29 -14.64 -20.19
CA CYS A 24 20.47 -13.49 -19.31
C CYS A 24 21.36 -13.93 -18.13
N MET A 25 22.57 -13.37 -18.03
CA MET A 25 23.46 -13.55 -16.88
C MET A 25 22.68 -13.13 -15.61
N LYS A 26 22.52 -14.09 -14.68
CA LYS A 26 21.98 -13.82 -13.33
C LYS A 26 22.91 -12.82 -12.64
N ALA A 27 22.50 -11.57 -12.53
CA ALA A 27 23.07 -10.65 -11.58
C ALA A 27 22.83 -11.26 -10.18
N ALA A 28 23.91 -11.46 -9.41
CA ALA A 28 23.80 -11.91 -8.03
C ALA A 28 22.89 -10.94 -7.26
N ASN A 29 21.74 -11.44 -6.81
CA ASN A 29 20.82 -10.68 -5.99
C ASN A 29 21.54 -10.32 -4.70
N ALA A 30 21.84 -9.04 -4.49
CA ALA A 30 22.13 -8.52 -3.17
C ALA A 30 20.93 -8.86 -2.27
N PHE A 31 21.20 -9.37 -1.07
CA PHE A 31 20.18 -9.69 -0.06
C PHE A 31 19.26 -8.46 0.13
N ASP A 32 18.06 -8.54 -0.38
CA ASP A 32 17.03 -7.53 -0.14
C ASP A 32 16.17 -8.04 1.03
N PRO A 33 16.26 -7.41 2.22
CA PRO A 33 15.52 -7.85 3.39
C PRO A 33 13.99 -7.75 3.20
N ILE A 34 13.55 -7.12 2.13
CA ILE A 34 12.14 -6.89 1.81
C ILE A 34 11.56 -8.08 1.03
N THR A 35 12.33 -8.63 0.07
CA THR A 35 11.86 -9.66 -0.85
C THR A 35 12.47 -11.03 -0.62
N SER A 36 13.32 -11.18 0.41
CA SER A 36 13.94 -12.47 0.73
C SER A 36 12.90 -13.50 1.18
N PRO A 37 12.92 -14.72 0.63
CA PRO A 37 12.08 -15.80 1.13
C PRO A 37 12.40 -16.09 2.60
N GLY A 38 11.41 -16.09 3.48
CA GLY A 38 11.58 -16.44 4.89
C GLY A 38 11.31 -15.31 5.89
N GLY A 39 10.46 -14.35 5.55
CA GLY A 39 9.97 -13.36 6.50
C GLY A 39 9.18 -13.99 7.64
N THR A 40 9.00 -13.26 8.74
CA THR A 40 8.25 -13.70 9.94
C THR A 40 6.86 -14.18 9.55
N SER A 41 6.50 -15.39 9.94
CA SER A 41 5.22 -15.99 9.57
C SER A 41 4.03 -15.30 10.25
N GLU A 42 2.85 -15.46 9.67
CA GLU A 42 1.62 -14.94 10.30
C GLU A 42 1.25 -15.76 11.55
N GLU A 43 1.68 -17.01 11.62
CA GLU A 43 1.54 -17.87 12.81
C GLU A 43 2.36 -17.33 13.99
N ASP A 44 3.63 -16.93 13.75
CA ASP A 44 4.47 -16.32 14.79
C ASP A 44 3.85 -15.02 15.31
N TRP A 45 3.36 -14.15 14.41
CA TRP A 45 2.69 -12.92 14.82
C TRP A 45 1.42 -13.17 15.62
N ASN A 46 0.57 -14.10 15.19
CA ASN A 46 -0.68 -14.45 15.88
C ASN A 46 -0.44 -15.16 17.21
N GLY A 47 0.66 -15.91 17.34
CA GLY A 47 1.10 -16.55 18.57
C GLY A 47 1.62 -15.55 19.62
N TRP A 48 1.91 -14.31 19.25
CA TRP A 48 2.44 -13.32 20.19
C TRP A 48 1.33 -12.55 20.91
N PRO A 49 1.21 -12.74 22.26
CA PRO A 49 0.16 -12.07 23.04
C PRO A 49 0.23 -10.54 23.00
N GLY A 50 1.41 -9.96 22.71
CA GLY A 50 1.58 -8.52 22.60
C GLY A 50 0.73 -7.90 21.49
N LEU A 51 0.55 -8.62 20.37
CA LEU A 51 -0.25 -8.14 19.25
C LEU A 51 -1.75 -8.07 19.62
N THR A 52 -2.26 -9.07 20.30
CA THR A 52 -3.68 -9.15 20.70
C THR A 52 -4.02 -8.25 21.89
N ARG A 53 -3.01 -7.83 22.67
CA ARG A 53 -3.16 -6.94 23.83
C ARG A 53 -2.99 -5.47 23.50
N LEU A 54 -2.75 -5.09 22.25
CA LEU A 54 -2.66 -3.70 21.86
C LEU A 54 -3.94 -2.95 22.26
N PRO A 55 -3.83 -1.72 22.80
CA PRO A 55 -4.99 -0.86 23.05
C PRO A 55 -5.84 -0.73 21.80
N ARG A 56 -7.15 -0.96 21.94
CA ARG A 56 -8.08 -0.81 20.83
C ARG A 56 -8.51 0.64 20.68
N VAL A 57 -8.62 1.08 19.44
CA VAL A 57 -9.11 2.41 19.08
C VAL A 57 -10.16 2.26 17.99
N ASP A 58 -11.17 3.10 17.97
CA ASP A 58 -12.14 3.17 16.88
C ASP A 58 -11.77 4.25 15.86
N ALA A 59 -12.46 4.21 14.71
CA ALA A 59 -12.19 5.12 13.60
C ALA A 59 -12.47 6.59 13.97
N GLU A 60 -13.50 6.88 14.77
CA GLU A 60 -13.87 8.22 15.19
C GLU A 60 -12.90 8.82 16.21
N THR A 61 -12.33 8.02 17.08
CA THR A 61 -11.25 8.43 18.00
C THR A 61 -9.97 8.78 17.21
N LEU A 62 -9.65 7.99 16.18
CA LEU A 62 -8.51 8.27 15.31
C LEU A 62 -8.72 9.51 14.46
N VAL A 63 -9.90 9.64 13.87
CA VAL A 63 -10.29 10.75 12.98
C VAL A 63 -11.55 11.41 13.56
N PRO A 64 -11.41 12.36 14.49
CA PRO A 64 -12.54 13.05 15.10
C PRO A 64 -13.39 13.82 14.09
N ALA A 65 -14.67 14.02 14.40
CA ALA A 65 -15.57 14.82 13.59
C ALA A 65 -14.98 16.23 13.34
N GLY A 66 -15.14 16.73 12.12
CA GLY A 66 -14.57 18.01 11.72
C GLY A 66 -13.09 17.96 11.29
N THR A 67 -12.45 16.78 11.34
CA THR A 67 -11.11 16.57 10.80
C THR A 67 -11.16 15.82 9.48
N ARG A 68 -10.03 15.78 8.76
CA ARG A 68 -9.89 15.08 7.49
C ARG A 68 -8.83 13.99 7.61
N ALA A 69 -9.17 12.78 7.17
CA ALA A 69 -8.17 11.71 7.01
C ALA A 69 -7.36 11.94 5.73
N VAL A 70 -6.05 12.02 5.86
CA VAL A 70 -5.12 12.13 4.73
C VAL A 70 -4.21 10.90 4.72
N VAL A 71 -4.24 10.13 3.64
CA VAL A 71 -3.32 9.02 3.45
C VAL A 71 -2.24 9.43 2.47
N VAL A 72 -0.98 9.32 2.87
CA VAL A 72 0.19 9.56 2.02
C VAL A 72 0.84 8.23 1.72
N ALA A 73 0.57 7.70 0.54
CA ALA A 73 1.03 6.39 0.09
C ALA A 73 2.27 6.53 -0.79
N PRO A 74 3.42 5.93 -0.43
CA PRO A 74 4.61 5.86 -1.27
C PRO A 74 4.32 5.27 -2.65
N HIS A 75 3.63 4.14 -2.69
CA HIS A 75 3.28 3.41 -3.90
C HIS A 75 1.76 3.17 -3.97
N PRO A 76 1.21 2.95 -5.20
CA PRO A 76 -0.17 2.50 -5.35
C PRO A 76 -0.31 1.06 -4.83
N ASP A 77 -1.00 0.85 -3.74
CA ASP A 77 -1.32 -0.31 -2.91
C ASP A 77 -1.11 -0.02 -1.41
N ASP A 78 -0.12 0.79 -1.05
CA ASP A 78 0.17 1.12 0.35
C ASP A 78 -1.04 1.72 1.07
N GLU A 79 -1.87 2.53 0.39
CA GLU A 79 -3.07 3.11 0.99
C GLU A 79 -4.07 2.07 1.48
N VAL A 80 -4.13 0.93 0.80
CA VAL A 80 -5.02 -0.19 1.17
C VAL A 80 -4.33 -1.11 2.18
N LEU A 81 -3.05 -1.40 1.99
CA LEU A 81 -2.27 -2.26 2.89
C LEU A 81 -2.21 -1.64 4.29
N MET A 82 -1.91 -0.35 4.38
CA MET A 82 -1.84 0.38 5.64
C MET A 82 -3.18 0.45 6.38
N VAL A 83 -4.17 1.07 5.72
CA VAL A 83 -5.39 1.55 6.40
C VAL A 83 -6.67 1.32 5.59
N GLY A 84 -6.69 0.34 4.69
CA GLY A 84 -7.86 0.06 3.84
C GLY A 84 -9.14 -0.21 4.64
N GLY A 85 -9.02 -0.90 5.77
CA GLY A 85 -10.15 -1.14 6.67
C GLY A 85 -10.66 0.13 7.35
N LEU A 86 -9.74 0.97 7.86
CA LEU A 86 -10.09 2.30 8.38
C LEU A 86 -10.78 3.14 7.32
N LEU A 87 -10.23 3.17 6.11
CA LEU A 87 -10.80 3.94 5.00
C LEU A 87 -12.23 3.50 4.68
N ALA A 88 -12.51 2.20 4.68
CA ALA A 88 -13.86 1.68 4.46
C ALA A 88 -14.83 2.10 5.59
N GLN A 89 -14.39 2.07 6.85
CA GLN A 89 -15.19 2.52 7.98
C GLN A 89 -15.47 4.02 7.91
N LEU A 90 -14.46 4.84 7.60
CA LEU A 90 -14.60 6.31 7.46
C LEU A 90 -15.53 6.69 6.30
N ALA A 91 -15.34 6.05 5.13
CA ALA A 91 -16.19 6.30 3.95
C ALA A 91 -17.66 6.00 4.24
N ARG A 92 -17.96 4.87 4.90
CA ARG A 92 -19.33 4.50 5.30
C ARG A 92 -19.97 5.51 6.25
N LYS A 93 -19.16 6.18 7.07
CA LYS A 93 -19.61 7.19 8.03
C LYS A 93 -19.60 8.62 7.46
N GLY A 94 -19.24 8.78 6.18
CA GLY A 94 -19.25 10.08 5.50
C GLY A 94 -18.08 11.01 5.88
N PHE A 95 -17.00 10.48 6.45
CA PHE A 95 -15.81 11.27 6.74
C PHE A 95 -15.07 11.70 5.48
N LEU A 96 -14.43 12.86 5.54
CA LEU A 96 -13.58 13.34 4.45
C LEU A 96 -12.27 12.56 4.42
N VAL A 97 -12.00 11.95 3.29
CA VAL A 97 -10.76 11.19 3.02
C VAL A 97 -10.05 11.78 1.81
N ARG A 98 -8.75 11.93 1.91
CA ARG A 98 -7.87 12.30 0.78
C ARG A 98 -6.69 11.35 0.71
N VAL A 99 -6.36 10.91 -0.48
CA VAL A 99 -5.19 10.06 -0.74
C VAL A 99 -4.20 10.83 -1.59
N PHE A 100 -2.95 10.88 -1.15
CA PHE A 100 -1.83 11.44 -1.90
C PHE A 100 -0.93 10.27 -2.32
N ALA A 101 -0.94 9.93 -3.60
CA ALA A 101 -0.06 8.93 -4.20
C ALA A 101 1.28 9.60 -4.55
N VAL A 102 2.34 9.24 -3.82
CA VAL A 102 3.65 9.89 -3.96
C VAL A 102 4.29 9.53 -5.29
N THR A 103 4.36 8.24 -5.61
CA THR A 103 4.86 7.74 -6.90
C THR A 103 3.74 7.06 -7.69
N ASP A 104 4.04 6.66 -8.92
CA ASP A 104 3.17 5.83 -9.74
C ASP A 104 3.57 4.33 -9.68
N GLY A 105 4.51 3.95 -8.81
CA GLY A 105 4.92 2.57 -8.60
C GLY A 105 5.61 1.93 -9.81
N THR A 106 6.43 2.69 -10.53
CA THR A 106 7.00 2.28 -11.82
C THR A 106 8.22 1.37 -11.72
N ALA A 107 8.76 1.16 -10.52
CA ALA A 107 9.96 0.35 -10.29
C ALA A 107 9.67 -1.05 -9.68
N SER A 108 8.40 -1.45 -9.58
CA SER A 108 8.00 -2.73 -8.96
C SER A 108 8.47 -3.95 -9.75
N HIS A 109 8.58 -3.89 -11.07
CA HIS A 109 8.93 -5.01 -11.94
C HIS A 109 10.23 -4.73 -12.69
N ARG A 110 11.35 -4.76 -11.96
CA ARG A 110 12.66 -4.48 -12.54
C ARG A 110 13.05 -5.55 -13.57
N GLY A 111 13.40 -5.11 -14.78
CA GLY A 111 13.83 -6.01 -15.85
C GLY A 111 12.69 -6.66 -16.61
N SER A 112 11.44 -6.45 -16.26
CA SER A 112 10.29 -6.98 -16.98
C SER A 112 10.11 -6.29 -18.34
N SER A 113 9.92 -7.10 -19.38
CA SER A 113 9.52 -6.61 -20.70
C SER A 113 8.00 -6.46 -20.82
N ALA A 114 7.23 -7.21 -20.02
CA ALA A 114 5.76 -7.11 -19.97
C ALA A 114 5.32 -5.92 -19.11
N TRP A 115 5.87 -5.79 -17.90
CA TRP A 115 5.55 -4.73 -16.96
C TRP A 115 6.54 -3.56 -17.05
N THR A 116 6.61 -2.93 -18.22
CA THR A 116 7.52 -1.78 -18.40
C THR A 116 7.13 -0.61 -17.49
N PRO A 117 8.09 0.26 -17.10
CA PRO A 117 7.78 1.47 -16.32
C PRO A 117 6.73 2.38 -16.98
N ARG A 118 6.68 2.40 -18.32
CA ARG A 118 5.67 3.14 -19.08
C ARG A 118 4.27 2.55 -18.89
N LEU A 119 4.14 1.22 -18.90
CA LEU A 119 2.87 0.53 -18.68
C LEU A 119 2.42 0.67 -17.23
N LEU A 120 3.31 0.43 -16.26
CA LEU A 120 3.01 0.55 -14.83
C LEU A 120 2.53 1.95 -14.46
N ARG A 121 3.09 3.01 -15.06
CA ARG A 121 2.62 4.39 -14.87
C ARG A 121 1.17 4.61 -15.28
N GLN A 122 0.63 3.75 -16.15
CA GLN A 122 -0.76 3.82 -16.58
C GLN A 122 -1.67 2.88 -15.77
N VAL A 123 -1.19 1.68 -15.49
CA VAL A 123 -1.95 0.60 -14.84
C VAL A 123 -2.12 0.89 -13.36
N ARG A 124 -1.03 1.03 -12.60
CA ARG A 124 -1.07 1.12 -11.14
C ARG A 124 -1.94 2.26 -10.59
N PRO A 125 -1.95 3.48 -11.16
CA PRO A 125 -2.90 4.51 -10.73
C PRO A 125 -4.37 4.21 -11.04
N ARG A 126 -4.65 3.34 -12.02
CA ARG A 126 -6.02 2.86 -12.29
C ARG A 126 -6.44 1.82 -11.28
N GLU A 127 -5.54 0.91 -10.93
CA GLU A 127 -5.72 -0.11 -9.89
C GLU A 127 -5.99 0.57 -8.53
N SER A 128 -5.17 1.55 -8.12
CA SER A 128 -5.39 2.34 -6.91
C SER A 128 -6.76 3.02 -6.88
N ARG A 129 -7.18 3.61 -8.01
CA ARG A 129 -8.51 4.21 -8.10
C ARG A 129 -9.62 3.16 -7.98
N ALA A 130 -9.47 2.00 -8.59
CA ALA A 130 -10.43 0.90 -8.49
C ALA A 130 -10.51 0.38 -7.05
N ALA A 131 -9.36 0.18 -6.40
CA ALA A 131 -9.26 -0.22 -5.01
C ALA A 131 -9.97 0.75 -4.06
N LEU A 132 -9.73 2.05 -4.21
CA LEU A 132 -10.40 3.07 -3.39
C LEU A 132 -11.92 3.07 -3.56
N ARG A 133 -12.41 2.81 -4.77
CA ARG A 133 -13.86 2.65 -5.00
C ARG A 133 -14.45 1.46 -4.25
N CYS A 134 -13.72 0.33 -4.16
CA CYS A 134 -14.14 -0.81 -3.34
C CYS A 134 -14.28 -0.42 -1.86
N LEU A 135 -13.46 0.51 -1.38
CA LEU A 135 -13.54 1.04 -0.02
C LEU A 135 -14.65 2.09 0.17
N GLY A 136 -15.32 2.51 -0.92
CA GLY A 136 -16.35 3.55 -0.89
C GLY A 136 -15.81 4.97 -1.07
N ILE A 137 -14.54 5.12 -1.49
CA ILE A 137 -13.90 6.41 -1.75
C ILE A 137 -13.97 6.70 -3.25
N THR A 138 -14.71 7.72 -3.63
CA THR A 138 -14.91 8.12 -5.03
C THR A 138 -13.90 9.15 -5.51
N GLU A 139 -13.37 9.94 -4.59
CA GLU A 139 -12.34 10.95 -4.88
C GLU A 139 -11.05 10.27 -5.35
N PRO A 140 -10.52 10.60 -6.52
CA PRO A 140 -9.29 9.99 -7.02
C PRO A 140 -8.07 10.44 -6.22
N PRO A 141 -7.03 9.61 -6.11
CA PRO A 141 -5.78 10.01 -5.49
C PRO A 141 -5.16 11.23 -6.17
N LEU A 142 -4.65 12.17 -5.38
CA LEU A 142 -3.80 13.23 -5.87
C LEU A 142 -2.40 12.65 -6.12
N ARG A 143 -2.05 12.47 -7.40
CA ARG A 143 -0.75 11.92 -7.81
C ARG A 143 0.33 13.00 -7.73
N LEU A 144 1.35 12.76 -6.92
CA LEU A 144 2.50 13.65 -6.81
C LEU A 144 3.57 13.38 -7.88
N LYS A 145 3.56 12.19 -8.48
CA LYS A 145 4.39 11.77 -9.61
C LYS A 145 5.89 11.92 -9.34
N LEU A 146 6.33 11.68 -8.12
CA LEU A 146 7.75 11.59 -7.81
C LEU A 146 8.32 10.27 -8.33
N GLN A 147 9.64 10.22 -8.50
CA GLN A 147 10.30 9.05 -9.03
C GLN A 147 10.31 7.92 -8.00
N ASP A 148 9.74 6.78 -8.38
CA ASP A 148 9.74 5.54 -7.63
C ASP A 148 11.16 4.96 -7.50
N GLY A 149 11.49 4.45 -6.31
CA GLY A 149 12.82 3.95 -5.95
C GLY A 149 13.85 5.05 -5.66
N ALA A 150 13.46 6.33 -5.63
CA ALA A 150 14.36 7.45 -5.45
C ALA A 150 13.87 8.52 -4.45
N LEU A 151 12.87 8.20 -3.62
CA LEU A 151 12.28 9.18 -2.69
C LEU A 151 13.26 9.63 -1.60
N SER A 152 14.22 8.78 -1.23
CA SER A 152 15.28 9.14 -0.28
C SER A 152 16.06 10.40 -0.69
N LYS A 153 16.27 10.59 -2.01
CA LYS A 153 16.92 11.78 -2.59
C LYS A 153 15.97 12.97 -2.77
N GLN A 154 14.68 12.76 -2.62
CA GLN A 154 13.63 13.75 -2.89
C GLN A 154 12.79 14.10 -1.65
N HIS A 155 13.14 13.58 -0.47
CA HIS A 155 12.32 13.73 0.74
C HIS A 155 12.07 15.20 1.12
N GLY A 156 13.04 16.09 0.93
CA GLY A 156 12.87 17.54 1.19
C GLY A 156 11.82 18.16 0.26
N ARG A 157 11.91 17.86 -1.06
CA ARG A 157 10.91 18.30 -2.05
C ARG A 157 9.52 17.75 -1.73
N LEU A 158 9.45 16.49 -1.31
CA LEU A 158 8.20 15.86 -0.89
C LEU A 158 7.63 16.58 0.35
N ALA A 159 8.47 16.87 1.36
CA ALA A 159 8.03 17.56 2.58
C ALA A 159 7.45 18.95 2.28
N GLU A 160 8.09 19.74 1.41
CA GLU A 160 7.57 21.04 0.99
C GLU A 160 6.21 20.92 0.30
N ARG A 161 6.09 19.95 -0.60
CA ARG A 161 4.84 19.73 -1.32
C ARG A 161 3.72 19.26 -0.39
N LEU A 162 4.01 18.35 0.55
CA LEU A 162 3.05 17.90 1.56
C LEU A 162 2.66 19.06 2.48
N CYS A 163 3.60 19.93 2.86
CA CYS A 163 3.31 21.09 3.67
C CYS A 163 2.29 22.06 3.03
N SER A 164 2.24 22.16 1.70
CA SER A 164 1.22 22.95 1.01
C SER A 164 -0.16 22.27 0.91
N LEU A 165 -0.23 20.95 1.09
CA LEU A 165 -1.44 20.14 0.93
C LEU A 165 -2.11 19.76 2.24
N ILE A 166 -1.32 19.65 3.32
CA ILE A 166 -1.76 19.26 4.66
C ILE A 166 -2.22 20.49 5.45
N GLY A 167 -3.39 20.40 6.05
CA GLY A 167 -3.95 21.41 6.94
C GLY A 167 -3.76 21.07 8.43
N PRO A 168 -4.03 22.03 9.34
CA PRO A 168 -3.81 21.84 10.79
C PRO A 168 -4.81 20.86 11.44
N HIS A 169 -5.92 20.57 10.78
CA HIS A 169 -6.94 19.62 11.26
C HIS A 169 -6.88 18.27 10.54
N ASP A 170 -5.80 18.01 9.81
CA ASP A 170 -5.62 16.72 9.15
C ASP A 170 -5.04 15.67 10.10
N ILE A 171 -5.55 14.46 9.94
CA ILE A 171 -4.96 13.26 10.52
C ILE A 171 -4.26 12.53 9.39
N VAL A 172 -2.94 12.55 9.40
CA VAL A 172 -2.10 12.03 8.30
C VAL A 172 -1.65 10.62 8.62
N PHE A 173 -2.00 9.67 7.75
CA PHE A 173 -1.55 8.28 7.79
C PHE A 173 -0.49 8.07 6.73
N THR A 174 0.61 7.42 7.08
CA THR A 174 1.68 7.08 6.16
C THR A 174 2.44 5.84 6.64
N THR A 175 3.31 5.30 5.84
CA THR A 175 4.19 4.18 6.19
C THR A 175 5.11 4.54 7.38
N TRP A 176 5.61 3.52 8.07
CA TRP A 176 6.48 3.75 9.23
C TRP A 176 7.89 4.19 8.80
N ARG A 177 8.50 5.12 9.57
CA ARG A 177 9.83 5.72 9.29
C ARG A 177 11.01 4.75 9.40
N ARG A 178 10.80 3.50 9.85
CA ARG A 178 11.79 2.42 9.93
C ARG A 178 11.23 1.13 9.31
N ASP A 179 10.43 1.26 8.28
CA ASP A 179 9.68 0.15 7.68
C ASP A 179 10.57 -0.82 6.88
N GLY A 180 11.82 -0.43 6.59
CA GLY A 180 12.77 -1.24 5.83
C GLY A 180 12.78 -0.93 4.33
N ASN A 181 11.75 -0.29 3.80
CA ASN A 181 11.71 0.19 2.42
C ASN A 181 12.19 1.65 2.37
N PRO A 182 13.21 2.00 1.58
CA PRO A 182 13.74 3.37 1.52
C PRO A 182 12.72 4.44 1.12
N ASP A 183 11.78 4.12 0.22
CA ASP A 183 10.73 5.05 -0.19
C ASP A 183 9.67 5.24 0.90
N HIS A 184 9.32 4.17 1.64
CA HIS A 184 8.44 4.24 2.82
C HIS A 184 9.03 5.16 3.88
N GLU A 185 10.29 4.94 4.21
CA GLU A 185 10.99 5.72 5.23
C GLU A 185 11.15 7.20 4.83
N ALA A 186 11.45 7.46 3.55
CA ALA A 186 11.56 8.81 3.03
C ALA A 186 10.20 9.53 3.06
N THR A 187 9.12 8.84 2.70
CA THR A 187 7.76 9.37 2.76
C THR A 187 7.35 9.68 4.20
N ALA A 188 7.62 8.77 5.13
CA ALA A 188 7.34 8.97 6.56
C ALA A 188 8.09 10.19 7.12
N ARG A 189 9.39 10.34 6.81
CA ARG A 189 10.18 11.50 7.22
C ARG A 189 9.63 12.81 6.65
N ALA A 190 9.21 12.81 5.38
CA ALA A 190 8.57 13.96 4.74
C ALA A 190 7.24 14.31 5.41
N CYS A 191 6.40 13.32 5.72
CA CYS A 191 5.15 13.50 6.45
C CYS A 191 5.41 14.06 7.85
N ALA A 192 6.37 13.51 8.61
CA ALA A 192 6.72 14.00 9.93
C ALA A 192 7.18 15.47 9.92
N SER A 193 7.94 15.88 8.90
CA SER A 193 8.34 17.28 8.73
C SER A 193 7.13 18.17 8.41
N ALA A 194 6.27 17.76 7.47
CA ALA A 194 5.11 18.53 7.05
C ALA A 194 4.07 18.65 8.16
N THR A 195 3.72 17.57 8.85
CA THR A 195 2.71 17.58 9.92
C THR A 195 3.15 18.43 11.09
N ARG A 196 4.43 18.38 11.50
CA ARG A 196 4.97 19.25 12.55
C ARG A 196 4.84 20.75 12.18
N ARG A 197 5.20 21.12 10.94
CA ARG A 197 5.09 22.51 10.43
C ARG A 197 3.64 22.96 10.33
N ARG A 198 2.72 22.06 10.02
CA ARG A 198 1.29 22.35 9.86
C ARG A 198 0.48 22.14 11.11
N ARG A 199 1.08 21.64 12.21
CA ARG A 199 0.39 21.26 13.45
C ARG A 199 -0.71 20.21 13.22
N ALA A 200 -0.51 19.36 12.22
CA ALA A 200 -1.36 18.20 11.93
C ALA A 200 -0.93 17.00 12.76
N ARG A 201 -1.82 16.03 12.94
CA ARG A 201 -1.50 14.76 13.62
C ARG A 201 -0.91 13.77 12.62
N LEU A 202 0.05 12.99 13.08
CA LEU A 202 0.69 11.91 12.28
C LEU A 202 0.40 10.55 12.90
N VAL A 203 0.06 9.60 12.06
CA VAL A 203 -0.06 8.18 12.39
C VAL A 203 0.78 7.39 11.39
N GLU A 204 1.78 6.68 11.88
CA GLU A 204 2.62 5.82 11.06
C GLU A 204 2.09 4.39 11.10
N VAL A 205 2.25 3.66 9.99
CA VAL A 205 1.70 2.32 9.83
C VAL A 205 2.77 1.38 9.28
N PRO A 206 3.05 0.25 9.95
CA PRO A 206 4.02 -0.73 9.45
C PRO A 206 3.43 -1.52 8.28
N VAL A 207 4.22 -1.66 7.21
CA VAL A 207 3.90 -2.49 6.03
C VAL A 207 4.96 -3.57 5.87
N TRP A 208 6.19 -3.20 5.53
CA TRP A 208 7.30 -4.14 5.36
C TRP A 208 7.93 -4.58 6.68
N ALA A 209 7.75 -3.81 7.74
CA ALA A 209 8.24 -4.17 9.07
C ALA A 209 7.70 -5.54 9.54
N TRP A 210 6.50 -5.91 9.14
CA TRP A 210 5.94 -7.24 9.43
C TRP A 210 6.75 -8.40 8.83
N ASN A 211 7.54 -8.13 7.80
CA ASN A 211 8.35 -9.14 7.14
C ASN A 211 9.67 -9.40 7.87
N TRP A 212 10.38 -8.33 8.20
CA TRP A 212 11.73 -8.43 8.75
C TRP A 212 11.80 -8.42 10.28
N ALA A 213 10.78 -7.86 10.97
CA ALA A 213 10.75 -7.83 12.43
C ALA A 213 10.23 -9.14 13.00
N GLN A 214 10.58 -9.41 14.26
CA GLN A 214 10.07 -10.55 15.03
C GLN A 214 9.01 -10.08 16.03
N PRO A 215 8.12 -10.97 16.50
CA PRO A 215 7.20 -10.69 17.58
C PRO A 215 7.92 -10.10 18.81
N GLY A 216 7.46 -8.94 19.26
CA GLY A 216 8.09 -8.23 20.38
C GLY A 216 9.37 -7.48 20.06
N ASP A 217 9.79 -7.39 18.80
CA ASP A 217 11.00 -6.67 18.39
C ASP A 217 11.03 -5.25 18.99
N PRO A 218 12.06 -4.90 19.79
CA PRO A 218 12.13 -3.61 20.49
C PRO A 218 12.35 -2.41 19.56
N ARG A 219 12.66 -2.65 18.29
CA ARG A 219 12.77 -1.57 17.29
C ARG A 219 11.42 -0.97 16.91
N LEU A 220 10.33 -1.74 17.06
CA LEU A 220 8.97 -1.25 16.82
C LEU A 220 8.44 -0.51 18.07
N PRO A 221 7.67 0.57 17.89
CA PRO A 221 7.22 1.41 18.98
C PRO A 221 5.96 0.84 19.67
N TRP A 222 6.03 -0.39 20.17
CA TRP A 222 4.91 -1.11 20.78
C TRP A 222 4.20 -0.35 21.91
N ARG A 223 4.93 0.50 22.64
CA ARG A 223 4.36 1.32 23.73
C ARG A 223 3.35 2.36 23.22
N ASN A 224 3.48 2.77 21.96
CA ASN A 224 2.61 3.75 21.32
C ASN A 224 1.67 3.10 20.30
N ALA A 225 1.79 1.77 20.14
CA ALA A 225 0.97 1.04 19.19
C ALA A 225 -0.47 0.91 19.68
N CYS A 226 -1.40 0.98 18.75
CA CYS A 226 -2.79 0.63 18.97
C CYS A 226 -3.32 -0.21 17.81
N SER A 227 -4.43 -0.90 18.04
CA SER A 227 -5.12 -1.68 17.03
C SER A 227 -6.50 -1.10 16.73
N LEU A 228 -6.82 -0.96 15.45
CA LEU A 228 -8.15 -0.63 14.95
C LEU A 228 -8.87 -1.93 14.56
N PRO A 229 -9.88 -2.39 15.30
CA PRO A 229 -10.69 -3.53 14.89
C PRO A 229 -11.46 -3.26 13.61
N LEU A 230 -11.50 -4.25 12.71
CA LEU A 230 -12.25 -4.19 11.46
C LEU A 230 -13.52 -5.02 11.57
N ASP A 231 -14.66 -4.42 11.28
CA ASP A 231 -15.92 -5.15 11.13
C ASP A 231 -15.94 -5.99 9.84
N ALA A 232 -16.93 -6.85 9.69
CA ALA A 232 -17.04 -7.77 8.56
C ALA A 232 -17.11 -7.04 7.20
N ASP A 233 -17.76 -5.87 7.15
CA ASP A 233 -17.87 -5.07 5.93
C ASP A 233 -16.53 -4.42 5.57
N ALA A 234 -15.82 -3.84 6.53
CA ALA A 234 -14.50 -3.25 6.32
C ALA A 234 -13.48 -4.28 5.83
N LYS A 235 -13.46 -5.49 6.45
CA LYS A 235 -12.61 -6.60 6.00
C LYS A 235 -12.93 -7.02 4.56
N ARG A 236 -14.20 -7.21 4.26
CA ARG A 236 -14.65 -7.60 2.91
C ARG A 236 -14.25 -6.56 1.87
N ARG A 237 -14.48 -5.26 2.15
CA ARG A 237 -14.11 -4.17 1.25
C ARG A 237 -12.60 -4.07 1.05
N LYS A 238 -11.80 -4.21 2.13
CA LYS A 238 -10.35 -4.24 2.05
C LYS A 238 -9.86 -5.41 1.20
N PHE A 239 -10.44 -6.60 1.36
CA PHE A 239 -10.13 -7.75 0.52
C PHE A 239 -10.36 -7.46 -0.96
N PHE A 240 -11.54 -6.95 -1.35
CA PHE A 240 -11.82 -6.61 -2.75
C PHE A 240 -10.95 -5.46 -3.27
N ALA A 241 -10.60 -4.51 -2.42
CA ALA A 241 -9.69 -3.44 -2.80
C ALA A 241 -8.29 -3.98 -3.14
N ILE A 242 -7.78 -4.93 -2.38
CA ILE A 242 -6.49 -5.59 -2.66
C ILE A 242 -6.54 -6.32 -4.01
N GLN A 243 -7.64 -7.00 -4.34
CA GLN A 243 -7.78 -7.72 -5.61
C GLN A 243 -7.74 -6.79 -6.84
N ALA A 244 -7.90 -5.49 -6.68
CA ALA A 244 -7.79 -4.53 -7.77
C ALA A 244 -6.34 -4.28 -8.24
N TYR A 245 -5.34 -4.70 -7.47
CA TYR A 245 -3.92 -4.54 -7.83
C TYR A 245 -3.38 -5.75 -8.59
N GLU A 246 -3.99 -6.07 -9.73
CA GLU A 246 -3.62 -7.24 -10.54
C GLU A 246 -2.12 -7.27 -10.89
N SER A 247 -1.55 -6.10 -11.22
CA SER A 247 -0.12 -6.00 -11.55
C SER A 247 0.79 -6.41 -10.39
N GLN A 248 0.30 -6.41 -9.15
CA GLN A 248 1.08 -6.76 -7.96
C GLN A 248 0.78 -8.18 -7.44
N LEU A 249 -0.35 -8.76 -7.86
CA LEU A 249 -0.82 -10.09 -7.44
C LEU A 249 -0.40 -11.21 -8.38
N LEU A 250 -0.03 -10.88 -9.61
CA LEU A 250 0.37 -11.86 -10.62
C LEU A 250 1.90 -12.01 -10.64
N PRO A 251 2.41 -13.23 -10.89
CA PRO A 251 3.84 -13.44 -11.14
C PRO A 251 4.25 -12.75 -12.45
N ASP A 252 5.49 -12.34 -12.53
CA ASP A 252 6.07 -11.81 -13.77
C ASP A 252 6.63 -12.94 -14.60
N GLU A 253 5.89 -13.39 -15.60
CA GLU A 253 6.29 -14.47 -16.50
C GLU A 253 7.59 -14.18 -17.27
N CYS A 254 7.90 -12.89 -17.51
CA CYS A 254 9.09 -12.51 -18.27
C CYS A 254 10.38 -12.67 -17.46
N THR A 255 10.32 -12.42 -16.16
CA THR A 255 11.49 -12.50 -15.27
C THR A 255 11.46 -13.71 -14.35
N GLY A 256 10.32 -14.39 -14.25
CA GLY A 256 10.08 -15.47 -13.29
C GLY A 256 9.93 -14.98 -11.85
N ALA A 257 9.79 -13.66 -11.64
CA ALA A 257 9.61 -13.10 -10.31
C ALA A 257 8.22 -13.45 -9.75
N GLN A 258 8.19 -13.76 -8.45
CA GLN A 258 6.94 -13.98 -7.72
C GLN A 258 6.14 -12.66 -7.60
N PRO A 259 4.82 -12.75 -7.30
CA PRO A 259 4.02 -11.57 -7.05
C PRO A 259 4.66 -10.62 -6.01
N VAL A 260 4.54 -9.32 -6.23
CA VAL A 260 5.02 -8.31 -5.28
C VAL A 260 4.24 -8.41 -3.97
N LEU A 261 2.92 -8.59 -4.07
CA LEU A 261 2.06 -8.89 -2.93
C LEU A 261 2.00 -10.42 -2.76
N ASP A 262 2.95 -10.95 -2.03
CA ASP A 262 3.07 -12.37 -1.76
C ASP A 262 1.99 -12.89 -0.78
N ALA A 263 1.96 -14.21 -0.58
CA ALA A 263 1.00 -14.85 0.31
C ALA A 263 1.09 -14.33 1.76
N LEU A 264 2.28 -14.02 2.28
CA LEU A 264 2.45 -13.50 3.63
C LEU A 264 1.89 -12.08 3.75
N MET A 265 2.11 -11.22 2.76
CA MET A 265 1.52 -9.88 2.74
C MET A 265 -0.01 -9.94 2.68
N LEU A 266 -0.55 -10.86 1.89
CA LEU A 266 -2.01 -11.04 1.78
C LEU A 266 -2.61 -11.56 3.09
N GLN A 267 -1.96 -12.50 3.80
CA GLN A 267 -2.38 -12.98 5.11
C GLN A 267 -2.39 -11.83 6.13
N ARG A 268 -1.36 -10.99 6.16
CA ARG A 268 -1.28 -9.81 7.03
C ARG A 268 -2.38 -8.80 6.75
N ALA A 269 -2.63 -8.53 5.48
CA ALA A 269 -3.68 -7.62 5.06
C ALA A 269 -5.09 -8.14 5.40
N ALA A 270 -5.27 -9.46 5.56
CA ALA A 270 -6.53 -10.11 5.97
C ALA A 270 -6.78 -10.09 7.49
N ARG A 271 -5.85 -9.60 8.30
CA ARG A 271 -6.03 -9.48 9.76
C ARG A 271 -7.36 -8.78 10.09
N PRO A 272 -8.02 -9.17 11.20
CA PRO A 272 -9.26 -8.51 11.61
C PRO A 272 -9.04 -7.14 12.29
N PHE A 273 -7.85 -6.59 12.18
CA PHE A 273 -7.47 -5.28 12.71
C PHE A 273 -6.30 -4.68 11.91
N GLU A 274 -6.12 -3.39 12.04
CA GLU A 274 -4.94 -2.65 11.56
C GLU A 274 -4.13 -2.15 12.75
N VAL A 275 -2.81 -2.23 12.67
CA VAL A 275 -1.89 -1.75 13.72
C VAL A 275 -1.35 -0.39 13.33
N LEU A 276 -1.44 0.54 14.25
CA LEU A 276 -1.15 1.95 14.03
C LEU A 276 -0.15 2.44 15.08
N PHE A 277 0.72 3.35 14.70
CA PHE A 277 1.70 4.02 15.56
C PHE A 277 1.41 5.53 15.58
N PRO A 278 0.46 6.02 16.40
CA PRO A 278 0.26 7.46 16.57
C PRO A 278 1.54 8.14 17.05
N ALA A 279 1.96 9.21 16.36
CA ALA A 279 3.09 10.02 16.80
C ALA A 279 2.68 10.82 18.05
N GLN A 280 3.60 10.89 19.02
CA GLN A 280 3.46 11.74 20.20
C GLN A 280 3.70 13.20 19.88
#